data_0f126f28041262ccb26c13d9ee4b3c75
#
_entry.id   0f126f28041262ccb26c13d9ee4b3c75
#
_cell.length_a   1.000
_cell.length_b   1.000
_cell.length_c   1.000
_cell.angle_alpha   90.00
_cell.angle_beta   90.00
_cell.angle_gamma   90.00
#
_symmetry.space_group_name_H-M   'P 1'
#
loop_
_entity.id
_entity.type
_entity.pdbx_description
1 polymer ?
#
loop_
_entity_poly.entity_id
_entity_poly.type
_entity_poly.pdbx_seq_one_letter_code
_entity_poly.pdbx_strand_id
1 'polypeptide(L)'
;VSRLSGALTFLLVAAVVVGGAFYIGRLEYQLPGPLQEDKIITVRGGSQTVAQTLEREGVISNPLMFVIGLHLYGVKDDIKAGEYLFRQRSSLKDVMDVMVTGKSVLHPITVPEGLTSEQIVARLMENDLLTGEIKTIPPEGSLLPETYRVPRGTPRRQILDKMMADQQRILQEVWQARAPSALIASPEQLVVLASIVEKETGQADERPRVAGVFVNRLQKKMRLQSDPTIVYGLVGGKGTLGRPIQRSEITQATPYNTYVIDGLPPGPIANPGRAALEAVAKPLATKDLYFVADGTGGHAFAETLDQHNRNVARWRQIEASGRASTPAVDHIEPPKDETRGEAAPTGPGDVQRTVAQGNNGPGFDASEGKAFDPLRNTTYDLNSPKTVPPALLKR
;
A
#
# COMPACT_ATOMS: atom_id res chain seq x y z
N VAL A 1 59.89 -13.51 55.38
CA VAL A 1 58.80 -12.55 55.72
C VAL A 1 58.84 -11.38 54.71
N SER A 2 60.01 -10.83 54.33
CA SER A 2 60.12 -9.65 53.47
C SER A 2 59.60 -9.84 52.03
N ARG A 3 59.72 -11.01 51.43
CA ARG A 3 59.22 -11.28 50.05
C ARG A 3 57.69 -11.36 49.99
N LEU A 4 57.05 -11.88 51.05
CA LEU A 4 55.60 -11.97 51.11
C LEU A 4 54.95 -10.60 51.29
N SER A 5 55.61 -9.72 52.09
CA SER A 5 55.15 -8.35 52.28
C SER A 5 55.25 -7.50 51.01
N GLY A 6 56.34 -7.66 50.20
CA GLY A 6 56.46 -6.98 48.93
C GLY A 6 55.42 -7.39 47.91
N ALA A 7 55.09 -8.71 47.83
CA ALA A 7 54.05 -9.23 46.92
C ALA A 7 52.65 -8.71 47.32
N LEU A 8 52.38 -8.64 48.62
CA LEU A 8 51.06 -8.11 49.11
C LEU A 8 50.93 -6.61 48.81
N THR A 9 51.98 -5.82 49.03
CA THR A 9 51.99 -4.40 48.68
C THR A 9 51.83 -4.19 47.18
N PHE A 10 52.50 -4.99 46.35
CA PHE A 10 52.36 -4.92 44.91
C PHE A 10 50.91 -5.22 44.45
N LEU A 11 50.29 -6.26 45.00
CA LEU A 11 48.88 -6.63 44.72
C LEU A 11 47.92 -5.51 45.15
N LEU A 12 48.18 -4.89 46.29
CA LEU A 12 47.33 -3.80 46.80
C LEU A 12 47.45 -2.54 45.89
N VAL A 13 48.68 -2.18 45.49
CA VAL A 13 48.89 -1.05 44.57
C VAL A 13 48.26 -1.36 43.20
N ALA A 14 48.44 -2.57 42.70
CA ALA A 14 47.80 -2.99 41.44
C ALA A 14 46.29 -2.93 41.53
N ALA A 15 45.68 -3.38 42.63
CA ALA A 15 44.22 -3.30 42.86
C ALA A 15 43.71 -1.85 42.91
N VAL A 16 44.48 -0.95 43.56
CA VAL A 16 44.13 0.49 43.61
C VAL A 16 44.23 1.12 42.22
N VAL A 17 45.28 0.81 41.46
CA VAL A 17 45.46 1.35 40.10
C VAL A 17 44.38 0.82 39.17
N VAL A 18 44.08 -0.49 39.19
CA VAL A 18 43.02 -1.08 38.38
C VAL A 18 41.67 -0.55 38.80
N GLY A 19 41.38 -0.47 40.10
CA GLY A 19 40.11 0.10 40.62
C GLY A 19 39.94 1.57 40.27
N GLY A 20 40.99 2.35 40.37
CA GLY A 20 41.02 3.74 39.97
C GLY A 20 40.79 3.92 38.45
N ALA A 21 41.48 3.15 37.64
CA ALA A 21 41.31 3.16 36.19
C ALA A 21 39.85 2.75 35.78
N PHE A 22 39.32 1.73 36.44
CA PHE A 22 37.92 1.30 36.22
C PHE A 22 36.93 2.39 36.62
N TYR A 23 37.14 3.05 37.78
CA TYR A 23 36.27 4.14 38.23
C TYR A 23 36.32 5.34 37.29
N ILE A 24 37.50 5.76 36.84
CA ILE A 24 37.68 6.84 35.87
C ILE A 24 37.02 6.48 34.54
N GLY A 25 37.26 5.26 34.05
CA GLY A 25 36.64 4.78 32.80
C GLY A 25 35.10 4.78 32.87
N ARG A 26 34.53 4.40 34.02
CA ARG A 26 33.07 4.45 34.24
C ARG A 26 32.53 5.88 34.26
N LEU A 27 33.27 6.84 34.84
CA LEU A 27 32.89 8.24 34.80
C LEU A 27 32.93 8.78 33.37
N GLU A 28 34.01 8.54 32.64
CA GLU A 28 34.16 8.98 31.25
C GLU A 28 33.07 8.41 30.35
N TYR A 29 32.63 7.17 30.61
CA TYR A 29 31.53 6.52 29.86
C TYR A 29 30.17 7.19 30.02
N GLN A 30 29.99 7.97 31.11
CA GLN A 30 28.76 8.70 31.41
C GLN A 30 28.86 10.20 31.12
N LEU A 31 30.06 10.71 30.79
CA LEU A 31 30.20 12.13 30.46
C LEU A 31 29.45 12.47 29.16
N PRO A 32 28.94 13.71 29.05
CA PRO A 32 28.33 14.18 27.81
C PRO A 32 29.31 14.07 26.63
N GLY A 33 28.83 13.51 25.52
CA GLY A 33 29.58 13.34 24.30
C GLY A 33 29.78 14.64 23.51
N PRO A 34 30.56 14.59 22.41
CA PRO A 34 30.94 15.76 21.62
C PRO A 34 29.86 16.28 20.69
N LEU A 35 28.78 15.52 20.46
CA LEU A 35 27.74 15.85 19.49
C LEU A 35 27.03 17.16 19.86
N GLN A 36 27.00 18.13 18.95
CA GLN A 36 26.47 19.48 19.20
C GLN A 36 24.96 19.61 18.89
N GLU A 37 24.41 18.72 18.05
CA GLU A 37 23.02 18.69 17.63
C GLU A 37 22.54 17.25 17.41
N ASP A 38 21.24 17.02 17.40
CA ASP A 38 20.66 15.73 17.11
C ASP A 38 21.05 15.27 15.68
N LYS A 39 21.52 14.04 15.54
CA LYS A 39 22.01 13.52 14.24
C LYS A 39 21.54 12.11 13.98
N ILE A 40 21.06 11.85 12.76
CA ILE A 40 20.74 10.50 12.30
C ILE A 40 21.95 9.93 11.56
N ILE A 41 22.41 8.76 12.00
CA ILE A 41 23.59 8.10 11.43
C ILE A 41 23.28 6.66 11.11
N THR A 42 23.68 6.24 9.90
CA THR A 42 23.63 4.84 9.49
C THR A 42 24.86 4.10 9.95
N VAL A 43 24.70 3.07 10.77
CA VAL A 43 25.78 2.20 11.24
C VAL A 43 25.68 0.81 10.62
N ARG A 44 26.82 0.26 10.21
CA ARG A 44 26.94 -1.07 9.60
C ARG A 44 28.26 -1.72 10.00
N GLY A 45 28.29 -3.05 10.00
CA GLY A 45 29.51 -3.82 10.30
C GLY A 45 29.67 -4.18 11.78
N GLY A 46 30.83 -4.67 12.16
CA GLY A 46 31.15 -5.07 13.54
C GLY A 46 31.43 -3.88 14.45
N SER A 47 31.52 -4.15 15.76
CA SER A 47 31.69 -3.14 16.83
C SER A 47 32.81 -2.13 16.59
N GLN A 48 33.94 -2.57 16.00
CA GLN A 48 35.07 -1.70 15.66
C GLN A 48 34.72 -0.72 14.52
N THR A 49 34.12 -1.21 13.43
CA THR A 49 33.68 -0.37 12.30
C THR A 49 32.61 0.64 12.73
N VAL A 50 31.71 0.21 13.60
CA VAL A 50 30.67 1.06 14.20
C VAL A 50 31.34 2.17 15.03
N ALA A 51 32.26 1.84 15.91
CA ALA A 51 32.99 2.81 16.75
C ALA A 51 33.72 3.87 15.91
N GLN A 52 34.41 3.45 14.85
CA GLN A 52 35.08 4.37 13.91
C GLN A 52 34.11 5.27 13.16
N THR A 53 32.92 4.72 12.77
CA THR A 53 31.91 5.51 12.12
C THR A 53 31.34 6.56 13.07
N LEU A 54 31.04 6.19 14.32
CA LEU A 54 30.53 7.12 15.32
C LEU A 54 31.52 8.22 15.65
N GLU A 55 32.82 7.91 15.71
CA GLU A 55 33.91 8.90 15.91
C GLU A 55 33.97 9.88 14.72
N ARG A 56 34.05 9.35 13.49
CA ARG A 56 34.11 10.17 12.27
C ARG A 56 32.90 11.11 12.15
N GLU A 57 31.72 10.66 12.58
CA GLU A 57 30.49 11.44 12.56
C GLU A 57 30.37 12.39 13.79
N GLY A 58 31.34 12.37 14.69
CA GLY A 58 31.39 13.26 15.87
C GLY A 58 30.39 12.90 16.98
N VAL A 59 29.90 11.65 16.99
CA VAL A 59 28.99 11.17 18.06
C VAL A 59 29.76 10.80 19.31
N ILE A 60 30.92 10.20 19.16
CA ILE A 60 31.79 9.81 20.27
C ILE A 60 33.22 10.37 20.02
N SER A 61 33.96 10.62 21.11
CA SER A 61 35.32 11.08 21.05
C SER A 61 36.37 9.96 21.21
N ASN A 62 35.97 8.79 21.73
CA ASN A 62 36.88 7.69 22.04
C ASN A 62 36.30 6.34 21.60
N PRO A 63 36.65 5.87 20.39
CA PRO A 63 36.14 4.61 19.85
C PRO A 63 36.63 3.39 20.62
N LEU A 64 37.85 3.46 21.20
CA LEU A 64 38.40 2.35 22.00
C LEU A 64 37.58 2.16 23.29
N MET A 65 37.25 3.25 24.00
CA MET A 65 36.41 3.19 25.20
C MET A 65 35.00 2.67 24.89
N PHE A 66 34.44 3.04 23.75
CA PHE A 66 33.14 2.50 23.32
C PHE A 66 33.22 0.98 23.14
N VAL A 67 34.23 0.46 22.44
CA VAL A 67 34.41 -1.00 22.22
C VAL A 67 34.68 -1.73 23.54
N ILE A 68 35.52 -1.18 24.43
CA ILE A 68 35.74 -1.75 25.76
C ILE A 68 34.42 -1.81 26.54
N GLY A 69 33.62 -0.75 26.52
CA GLY A 69 32.31 -0.73 27.17
C GLY A 69 31.40 -1.84 26.66
N LEU A 70 31.31 -2.04 25.35
CA LEU A 70 30.49 -3.11 24.78
C LEU A 70 30.90 -4.50 25.32
N HIS A 71 32.20 -4.75 25.50
CA HIS A 71 32.70 -6.01 26.06
C HIS A 71 32.39 -6.14 27.56
N LEU A 72 32.60 -5.04 28.34
CA LEU A 72 32.37 -5.04 29.78
C LEU A 72 30.89 -5.22 30.13
N TYR A 73 30.00 -4.63 29.34
CA TYR A 73 28.55 -4.80 29.49
C TYR A 73 28.02 -6.11 28.85
N GLY A 74 28.86 -6.87 28.14
CA GLY A 74 28.47 -8.13 27.51
C GLY A 74 27.51 -8.00 26.31
N VAL A 75 27.43 -6.79 25.70
CA VAL A 75 26.44 -6.46 24.66
C VAL A 75 27.05 -6.27 23.26
N LYS A 76 28.29 -6.76 23.08
CA LYS A 76 29.04 -6.60 21.82
C LYS A 76 28.27 -7.15 20.60
N ASP A 77 27.59 -8.29 20.78
CA ASP A 77 26.88 -8.99 19.73
C ASP A 77 25.41 -8.53 19.57
N ASP A 78 24.95 -7.66 20.49
CA ASP A 78 23.58 -7.12 20.47
C ASP A 78 23.44 -5.85 19.61
N ILE A 79 24.58 -5.29 19.15
CA ILE A 79 24.55 -4.12 18.26
C ILE A 79 23.93 -4.50 16.92
N LYS A 80 22.88 -3.79 16.55
CA LYS A 80 22.18 -4.00 15.27
C LYS A 80 22.61 -2.94 14.25
N ALA A 81 22.81 -3.36 13.01
CA ALA A 81 22.96 -2.41 11.90
C ALA A 81 21.63 -1.65 11.69
N GLY A 82 21.72 -0.37 11.35
CA GLY A 82 20.51 0.46 11.14
C GLY A 82 20.82 1.95 11.15
N GLU A 83 19.79 2.75 11.02
CA GLU A 83 19.83 4.19 11.21
C GLU A 83 19.40 4.51 12.64
N TYR A 84 20.20 5.31 13.33
CA TYR A 84 19.93 5.69 14.73
C TYR A 84 19.95 7.20 14.88
N LEU A 85 19.02 7.71 15.66
CA LEU A 85 19.01 9.10 16.09
C LEU A 85 19.84 9.20 17.38
N PHE A 86 20.98 9.85 17.30
CA PHE A 86 21.77 10.23 18.46
C PHE A 86 21.44 11.68 18.84
N ARG A 87 21.13 11.88 20.10
CA ARG A 87 20.78 13.20 20.61
C ARG A 87 22.03 14.02 20.92
N GLN A 88 21.91 15.31 20.90
CA GLN A 88 22.92 16.24 21.33
C GLN A 88 23.51 15.81 22.68
N ARG A 89 24.84 15.79 22.77
CA ARG A 89 25.61 15.48 24.00
C ARG A 89 25.36 14.07 24.57
N SER A 90 24.87 13.10 23.75
CA SER A 90 24.73 11.72 24.18
C SER A 90 26.05 11.17 24.69
N SER A 91 26.05 10.57 25.88
CA SER A 91 27.22 9.87 26.44
C SER A 91 27.51 8.57 25.68
N LEU A 92 28.71 7.99 25.87
CA LEU A 92 29.05 6.67 25.35
C LEU A 92 28.01 5.61 25.75
N LYS A 93 27.49 5.73 27.00
CA LYS A 93 26.43 4.85 27.51
C LYS A 93 25.13 5.04 26.74
N ASP A 94 24.68 6.26 26.51
CA ASP A 94 23.44 6.54 25.77
C ASP A 94 23.53 6.02 24.34
N VAL A 95 24.68 6.22 23.70
CA VAL A 95 24.96 5.72 22.34
C VAL A 95 24.87 4.18 22.30
N MET A 96 25.50 3.50 23.28
CA MET A 96 25.41 2.05 23.40
C MET A 96 23.97 1.59 23.60
N ASP A 97 23.26 2.20 24.57
CA ASP A 97 21.88 1.81 24.93
C ASP A 97 20.93 1.95 23.75
N VAL A 98 21.04 3.04 22.95
CA VAL A 98 20.24 3.25 21.74
C VAL A 98 20.48 2.13 20.73
N MET A 99 21.73 1.72 20.51
CA MET A 99 22.08 0.71 19.52
C MET A 99 21.73 -0.72 19.95
N VAL A 100 21.92 -1.04 21.23
CA VAL A 100 21.59 -2.34 21.82
C VAL A 100 20.07 -2.55 21.89
N THR A 101 19.33 -1.53 22.30
CA THR A 101 17.85 -1.59 22.30
C THR A 101 17.26 -1.65 20.90
N GLY A 102 18.05 -1.36 19.85
CA GLY A 102 17.62 -1.43 18.46
C GLY A 102 16.57 -0.41 18.08
N LYS A 103 16.50 0.74 18.79
CA LYS A 103 15.59 1.85 18.47
C LYS A 103 16.06 2.59 17.21
N SER A 104 16.08 1.87 16.09
CA SER A 104 16.41 2.46 14.79
C SER A 104 15.32 3.41 14.30
N VAL A 105 15.71 4.34 13.44
CA VAL A 105 14.77 5.22 12.73
C VAL A 105 13.87 4.36 11.84
N LEU A 106 12.55 4.56 11.97
CA LEU A 106 11.56 3.86 11.16
C LEU A 106 11.06 4.78 10.05
N HIS A 107 11.13 4.29 8.82
CA HIS A 107 10.62 4.99 7.64
C HIS A 107 9.24 4.46 7.27
N PRO A 108 8.25 5.34 7.04
CA PRO A 108 6.93 4.92 6.59
C PRO A 108 6.99 4.53 5.11
N ILE A 109 6.46 3.35 4.78
CA ILE A 109 6.23 2.88 3.43
C ILE A 109 4.73 2.71 3.27
N THR A 110 4.11 3.64 2.56
CA THR A 110 2.66 3.62 2.32
C THR A 110 2.36 2.88 1.04
N VAL A 111 1.51 1.87 1.17
CA VAL A 111 0.91 1.12 0.06
C VAL A 111 -0.56 1.52 -0.03
N PRO A 112 -0.98 2.25 -1.06
CA PRO A 112 -2.36 2.67 -1.25
C PRO A 112 -3.33 1.51 -1.43
N GLU A 113 -4.57 1.70 -1.01
CA GLU A 113 -5.68 0.79 -1.25
C GLU A 113 -6.00 0.71 -2.76
N GLY A 114 -6.56 -0.42 -3.20
CA GLY A 114 -7.00 -0.60 -4.58
C GLY A 114 -5.89 -0.86 -5.61
N LEU A 115 -4.62 -0.96 -5.20
CA LEU A 115 -3.53 -1.41 -6.08
C LEU A 115 -3.60 -2.92 -6.32
N THR A 116 -3.21 -3.34 -7.52
CA THR A 116 -3.00 -4.75 -7.82
C THR A 116 -1.71 -5.27 -7.15
N SER A 117 -1.58 -6.58 -7.03
CA SER A 117 -0.36 -7.19 -6.48
C SER A 117 0.88 -6.85 -7.32
N GLU A 118 0.76 -6.77 -8.64
CA GLU A 118 1.86 -6.33 -9.53
C GLU A 118 2.26 -4.89 -9.25
N GLN A 119 1.30 -3.97 -9.10
CA GLN A 119 1.57 -2.57 -8.78
C GLN A 119 2.23 -2.41 -7.41
N ILE A 120 1.77 -3.16 -6.41
CA ILE A 120 2.39 -3.17 -5.08
C ILE A 120 3.85 -3.65 -5.16
N VAL A 121 4.09 -4.75 -5.85
CA VAL A 121 5.46 -5.29 -6.03
C VAL A 121 6.34 -4.27 -6.74
N ALA A 122 5.89 -3.67 -7.83
CA ALA A 122 6.63 -2.63 -8.54
C ALA A 122 7.00 -1.46 -7.61
N ARG A 123 6.03 -0.96 -6.83
CA ARG A 123 6.26 0.12 -5.85
C ARG A 123 7.29 -0.26 -4.78
N LEU A 124 7.25 -1.49 -4.28
CA LEU A 124 8.25 -1.96 -3.31
C LEU A 124 9.63 -2.13 -3.95
N MET A 125 9.71 -2.54 -5.22
CA MET A 125 10.97 -2.68 -5.95
C MET A 125 11.67 -1.34 -6.21
N GLU A 126 10.92 -0.28 -6.43
CA GLU A 126 11.44 1.07 -6.66
C GLU A 126 11.89 1.78 -5.37
N ASN A 127 11.53 1.25 -4.20
CA ASN A 127 11.84 1.90 -2.93
C ASN A 127 13.28 1.62 -2.48
N ASP A 128 14.12 2.67 -2.44
CA ASP A 128 15.53 2.62 -2.07
C ASP A 128 15.80 2.35 -0.58
N LEU A 129 14.78 2.46 0.26
CA LEU A 129 14.89 2.12 1.68
C LEU A 129 14.92 0.60 1.91
N LEU A 130 14.48 -0.16 0.90
CA LEU A 130 14.33 -1.61 0.97
C LEU A 130 15.45 -2.33 0.22
N THR A 131 15.69 -3.60 0.57
CA THR A 131 16.73 -4.45 -0.04
C THR A 131 16.16 -5.77 -0.55
N GLY A 132 16.94 -6.44 -1.41
CA GLY A 132 16.59 -7.73 -1.99
C GLY A 132 15.56 -7.63 -3.12
N GLU A 133 15.34 -8.76 -3.80
CA GLU A 133 14.43 -8.86 -4.93
C GLU A 133 13.14 -9.60 -4.55
N ILE A 134 12.03 -9.26 -5.22
CA ILE A 134 10.78 -10.01 -5.17
C ILE A 134 10.72 -10.83 -6.45
N LYS A 135 10.80 -12.17 -6.33
CA LYS A 135 10.82 -13.09 -7.48
C LYS A 135 9.42 -13.55 -7.92
N THR A 136 8.46 -13.50 -7.02
CA THR A 136 7.11 -14.00 -7.27
C THR A 136 6.10 -12.98 -6.80
N ILE A 137 5.16 -12.63 -7.66
CA ILE A 137 4.05 -11.74 -7.34
C ILE A 137 3.05 -12.54 -6.50
N PRO A 138 2.66 -12.04 -5.31
CA PRO A 138 1.63 -12.66 -4.48
C PRO A 138 0.27 -12.70 -5.20
N PRO A 139 -0.62 -13.64 -4.82
CA PRO A 139 -1.98 -13.68 -5.36
C PRO A 139 -2.70 -12.35 -5.16
N GLU A 140 -3.58 -11.99 -6.11
CA GLU A 140 -4.41 -10.79 -6.00
C GLU A 140 -5.31 -10.86 -4.77
N GLY A 141 -5.49 -9.73 -4.08
CA GLY A 141 -6.27 -9.64 -2.84
C GLY A 141 -5.59 -10.20 -1.58
N SER A 142 -4.35 -10.68 -1.68
CA SER A 142 -3.63 -11.29 -0.55
C SER A 142 -2.77 -10.32 0.25
N LEU A 143 -2.64 -9.08 -0.17
CA LEU A 143 -1.79 -8.07 0.46
C LEU A 143 -2.67 -7.01 1.15
N LEU A 144 -2.40 -6.70 2.42
CA LEU A 144 -3.07 -5.58 3.07
C LEU A 144 -2.39 -4.27 2.67
N PRO A 145 -3.08 -3.34 1.97
CA PRO A 145 -2.58 -2.00 1.75
C PRO A 145 -2.64 -1.21 3.06
N GLU A 146 -1.46 -0.70 3.49
CA GLU A 146 -1.31 0.01 4.77
C GLU A 146 0.01 0.80 4.78
N THR A 147 0.23 1.61 5.81
CA THR A 147 1.52 2.25 6.06
C THR A 147 2.40 1.39 6.96
N TYR A 148 3.44 0.80 6.40
CA TYR A 148 4.41 -0.04 7.09
C TYR A 148 5.61 0.78 7.55
N ARG A 149 5.91 0.76 8.85
CA ARG A 149 7.07 1.47 9.42
C ARG A 149 8.22 0.49 9.60
N VAL A 150 9.29 0.69 8.86
CA VAL A 150 10.43 -0.25 8.82
C VAL A 150 11.77 0.49 8.85
N PRO A 151 12.83 -0.15 9.39
CA PRO A 151 14.19 0.37 9.28
C PRO A 151 14.68 0.39 7.83
N ARG A 152 15.60 1.29 7.50
CA ARG A 152 16.34 1.24 6.23
C ARG A 152 17.07 -0.10 6.09
N GLY A 153 17.03 -0.65 4.89
CA GLY A 153 17.66 -1.93 4.58
C GLY A 153 16.77 -3.16 4.88
N THR A 154 15.51 -2.95 5.30
CA THR A 154 14.57 -4.05 5.48
C THR A 154 14.39 -4.83 4.17
N PRO A 155 14.45 -6.15 4.18
CA PRO A 155 14.19 -6.96 3.00
C PRO A 155 12.76 -6.76 2.49
N ARG A 156 12.60 -6.54 1.18
CA ARG A 156 11.27 -6.41 0.53
C ARG A 156 10.38 -7.61 0.80
N ARG A 157 10.96 -8.80 0.82
CA ARG A 157 10.24 -10.03 1.15
C ARG A 157 9.59 -9.98 2.53
N GLN A 158 10.29 -9.43 3.53
CA GLN A 158 9.76 -9.30 4.88
C GLN A 158 8.51 -8.42 4.94
N ILE A 159 8.48 -7.34 4.13
CA ILE A 159 7.29 -6.47 4.03
C ILE A 159 6.14 -7.24 3.38
N LEU A 160 6.39 -7.94 2.27
CA LEU A 160 5.37 -8.75 1.62
C LEU A 160 4.79 -9.82 2.55
N ASP A 161 5.65 -10.54 3.28
CA ASP A 161 5.19 -11.56 4.22
C ASP A 161 4.34 -10.94 5.34
N LYS A 162 4.71 -9.74 5.80
CA LYS A 162 3.90 -8.99 6.77
C LYS A 162 2.57 -8.54 6.17
N MET A 163 2.55 -8.01 4.95
CA MET A 163 1.32 -7.61 4.26
C MET A 163 0.35 -8.79 4.10
N MET A 164 0.87 -9.97 3.73
CA MET A 164 0.05 -11.20 3.62
C MET A 164 -0.49 -11.65 4.97
N ALA A 165 0.35 -11.65 6.01
CA ALA A 165 -0.07 -12.03 7.36
C ALA A 165 -1.12 -11.06 7.93
N ASP A 166 -0.94 -9.76 7.72
CA ASP A 166 -1.90 -8.74 8.15
C ASP A 166 -3.22 -8.87 7.39
N GLN A 167 -3.20 -9.12 6.08
CA GLN A 167 -4.42 -9.35 5.28
C GLN A 167 -5.18 -10.57 5.77
N GLN A 168 -4.50 -11.68 6.03
CA GLN A 168 -5.14 -12.89 6.55
C GLN A 168 -5.77 -12.65 7.92
N ARG A 169 -5.08 -11.96 8.82
CA ARG A 169 -5.57 -11.59 10.15
C ARG A 169 -6.82 -10.71 10.06
N ILE A 170 -6.75 -9.62 9.28
CA ILE A 170 -7.87 -8.69 9.10
C ILE A 170 -9.08 -9.40 8.45
N LEU A 171 -8.83 -10.22 7.44
CA LEU A 171 -9.88 -10.99 6.79
C LEU A 171 -10.61 -11.92 7.78
N GLN A 172 -9.88 -12.60 8.67
CA GLN A 172 -10.46 -13.45 9.71
C GLN A 172 -11.28 -12.63 10.70
N GLU A 173 -10.77 -11.50 11.19
CA GLU A 173 -11.49 -10.60 12.11
C GLU A 173 -12.81 -10.12 11.48
N VAL A 174 -12.75 -9.62 10.24
CA VAL A 174 -13.90 -9.10 9.51
C VAL A 174 -14.91 -10.21 9.21
N TRP A 175 -14.43 -11.38 8.80
CA TRP A 175 -15.28 -12.54 8.51
C TRP A 175 -16.05 -13.01 9.73
N GLN A 176 -15.42 -13.06 10.91
CA GLN A 176 -16.08 -13.42 12.16
C GLN A 176 -17.13 -12.40 12.59
N ALA A 177 -16.88 -11.12 12.32
CA ALA A 177 -17.77 -10.00 12.70
C ALA A 177 -18.86 -9.68 11.65
N ARG A 178 -18.93 -10.44 10.53
CA ARG A 178 -19.84 -10.17 9.42
C ARG A 178 -21.31 -10.34 9.79
N ALA A 179 -22.18 -9.62 9.09
CA ALA A 179 -23.61 -9.93 9.09
C ALA A 179 -23.85 -11.28 8.38
N PRO A 180 -24.75 -12.13 8.88
CA PRO A 180 -25.09 -13.38 8.20
C PRO A 180 -25.59 -13.11 6.78
N SER A 181 -24.96 -13.73 5.78
CA SER A 181 -25.38 -13.63 4.38
C SER A 181 -25.15 -14.97 3.68
N ALA A 182 -26.18 -15.46 2.99
CA ALA A 182 -26.05 -16.63 2.15
C ALA A 182 -25.40 -16.33 0.79
N LEU A 183 -25.26 -15.05 0.44
CA LEU A 183 -24.73 -14.60 -0.87
C LEU A 183 -23.19 -14.55 -0.89
N ILE A 184 -22.60 -14.24 0.25
CA ILE A 184 -21.14 -14.27 0.45
C ILE A 184 -20.83 -15.45 1.34
N ALA A 185 -20.50 -16.58 0.71
CA ALA A 185 -20.42 -17.87 1.38
C ALA A 185 -19.01 -18.18 1.93
N SER A 186 -17.98 -17.43 1.51
CA SER A 186 -16.60 -17.65 1.97
C SER A 186 -15.82 -16.36 2.14
N PRO A 187 -14.71 -16.38 2.93
CA PRO A 187 -13.81 -15.24 3.07
C PRO A 187 -13.23 -14.78 1.71
N GLU A 188 -12.94 -15.71 0.80
CA GLU A 188 -12.43 -15.41 -0.54
C GLU A 188 -13.45 -14.59 -1.35
N GLN A 189 -14.73 -14.98 -1.32
CA GLN A 189 -15.79 -14.22 -1.97
C GLN A 189 -15.96 -12.82 -1.38
N LEU A 190 -15.74 -12.67 -0.07
CA LEU A 190 -15.73 -11.36 0.59
C LEU A 190 -14.60 -10.49 0.03
N VAL A 191 -13.38 -11.03 -0.13
CA VAL A 191 -12.26 -10.29 -0.74
C VAL A 191 -12.55 -9.93 -2.19
N VAL A 192 -13.15 -10.84 -2.97
CA VAL A 192 -13.53 -10.56 -4.37
C VAL A 192 -14.46 -9.36 -4.44
N LEU A 193 -15.56 -9.36 -3.68
CA LEU A 193 -16.51 -8.24 -3.71
C LEU A 193 -15.89 -6.97 -3.12
N ALA A 194 -15.08 -7.07 -2.06
CA ALA A 194 -14.39 -5.93 -1.47
C ALA A 194 -13.42 -5.26 -2.46
N SER A 195 -12.73 -6.04 -3.30
CA SER A 195 -11.84 -5.49 -4.33
C SER A 195 -12.60 -4.69 -5.39
N ILE A 196 -13.85 -5.07 -5.70
CA ILE A 196 -14.73 -4.31 -6.60
C ILE A 196 -15.18 -3.02 -5.91
N VAL A 197 -15.70 -3.11 -4.67
CA VAL A 197 -16.13 -1.94 -3.89
C VAL A 197 -14.99 -0.93 -3.71
N GLU A 198 -13.76 -1.40 -3.47
CA GLU A 198 -12.57 -0.56 -3.34
C GLU A 198 -12.29 0.26 -4.61
N LYS A 199 -12.51 -0.34 -5.78
CA LYS A 199 -12.30 0.33 -7.08
C LYS A 199 -13.44 1.26 -7.47
N GLU A 200 -14.65 1.11 -6.90
CA GLU A 200 -15.82 1.92 -7.25
C GLU A 200 -15.90 3.24 -6.50
N THR A 201 -15.45 3.30 -5.25
CA THR A 201 -15.54 4.54 -4.49
C THR A 201 -14.35 4.79 -3.57
N GLY A 202 -13.81 6.00 -3.65
CA GLY A 202 -12.85 6.53 -2.68
C GLY A 202 -13.53 7.18 -1.45
N GLN A 203 -14.87 7.34 -1.46
CA GLN A 203 -15.62 7.95 -0.36
C GLN A 203 -15.88 6.92 0.74
N ALA A 204 -15.33 7.17 1.93
CA ALA A 204 -15.40 6.23 3.04
C ALA A 204 -16.82 5.97 3.53
N ASP A 205 -17.66 6.99 3.53
CA ASP A 205 -19.06 6.96 3.97
C ASP A 205 -20.00 6.28 2.95
N GLU A 206 -19.63 6.23 1.68
CA GLU A 206 -20.41 5.56 0.65
C GLU A 206 -20.10 4.06 0.51
N ARG A 207 -18.92 3.59 0.94
CA ARG A 207 -18.51 2.18 0.77
C ARG A 207 -19.56 1.17 1.24
N PRO A 208 -20.20 1.30 2.44
CA PRO A 208 -21.24 0.36 2.87
C PRO A 208 -22.48 0.39 1.97
N ARG A 209 -22.79 1.55 1.36
CA ARG A 209 -23.95 1.69 0.46
C ARG A 209 -23.64 1.09 -0.91
N VAL A 210 -22.47 1.34 -1.47
CA VAL A 210 -21.99 0.70 -2.70
C VAL A 210 -21.95 -0.82 -2.55
N ALA A 211 -21.43 -1.32 -1.42
CA ALA A 211 -21.48 -2.75 -1.10
C ALA A 211 -22.92 -3.27 -1.06
N GLY A 212 -23.85 -2.49 -0.48
CA GLY A 212 -25.29 -2.79 -0.46
C GLY A 212 -25.87 -2.94 -1.84
N VAL A 213 -25.54 -2.05 -2.80
CA VAL A 213 -25.99 -2.16 -4.21
C VAL A 213 -25.53 -3.48 -4.82
N PHE A 214 -24.26 -3.86 -4.69
CA PHE A 214 -23.76 -5.10 -5.25
C PHE A 214 -24.39 -6.34 -4.61
N VAL A 215 -24.58 -6.34 -3.28
CA VAL A 215 -25.28 -7.42 -2.58
C VAL A 215 -26.75 -7.52 -3.06
N ASN A 216 -27.45 -6.40 -3.24
CA ASN A 216 -28.81 -6.38 -3.77
C ASN A 216 -28.89 -6.92 -5.20
N ARG A 217 -27.91 -6.57 -6.06
CA ARG A 217 -27.80 -7.11 -7.42
C ARG A 217 -27.58 -8.62 -7.41
N LEU A 218 -26.65 -9.12 -6.60
CA LEU A 218 -26.42 -10.57 -6.44
C LEU A 218 -27.68 -11.29 -5.99
N GLN A 219 -28.41 -10.73 -5.02
CA GLN A 219 -29.68 -11.29 -4.53
C GLN A 219 -30.74 -11.39 -5.63
N LYS A 220 -30.78 -10.40 -6.50
CA LYS A 220 -31.73 -10.35 -7.64
C LYS A 220 -31.21 -11.06 -8.89
N LYS A 221 -30.04 -11.73 -8.81
CA LYS A 221 -29.35 -12.37 -9.95
C LYS A 221 -29.07 -11.38 -11.09
N MET A 222 -28.84 -10.13 -10.76
CA MET A 222 -28.41 -9.09 -11.70
C MET A 222 -26.89 -9.15 -11.84
N ARG A 223 -26.38 -8.83 -13.02
CA ARG A 223 -24.94 -8.66 -13.27
C ARG A 223 -24.41 -7.47 -12.48
N LEU A 224 -23.15 -7.55 -12.02
CA LEU A 224 -22.56 -6.48 -11.21
C LEU A 224 -22.25 -5.24 -12.03
N GLN A 225 -21.85 -5.38 -13.30
CA GLN A 225 -21.60 -4.28 -14.25
C GLN A 225 -20.66 -3.22 -13.69
N SER A 226 -19.48 -3.65 -13.24
CA SER A 226 -18.43 -2.82 -12.70
C SER A 226 -17.31 -2.66 -13.72
N ASP A 227 -17.03 -1.41 -14.15
CA ASP A 227 -16.03 -1.08 -15.16
C ASP A 227 -14.60 -1.55 -14.79
N PRO A 228 -14.14 -1.42 -13.54
CA PRO A 228 -12.86 -1.95 -13.12
C PRO A 228 -12.65 -3.45 -13.41
N THR A 229 -13.72 -4.23 -13.45
CA THR A 229 -13.64 -5.66 -13.79
C THR A 229 -13.36 -5.91 -15.27
N ILE A 230 -13.80 -5.00 -16.16
CA ILE A 230 -13.44 -5.02 -17.57
C ILE A 230 -11.94 -4.77 -17.71
N VAL A 231 -11.47 -3.68 -17.07
CA VAL A 231 -10.06 -3.29 -17.10
C VAL A 231 -9.18 -4.44 -16.62
N TYR A 232 -9.47 -5.01 -15.44
CA TYR A 232 -8.70 -6.13 -14.91
C TYR A 232 -8.74 -7.36 -15.83
N GLY A 233 -9.88 -7.67 -16.42
CA GLY A 233 -10.03 -8.76 -17.38
C GLY A 233 -9.19 -8.60 -18.64
N LEU A 234 -8.90 -7.36 -19.05
CA LEU A 234 -8.10 -7.06 -20.24
C LEU A 234 -6.60 -7.01 -19.96
N VAL A 235 -6.18 -6.41 -18.84
CA VAL A 235 -4.76 -6.16 -18.53
C VAL A 235 -4.17 -7.12 -17.49
N GLY A 236 -4.99 -7.90 -16.79
CA GLY A 236 -4.52 -8.95 -15.88
C GLY A 236 -3.73 -8.41 -14.69
N GLY A 237 -4.11 -7.31 -14.10
CA GLY A 237 -3.43 -6.73 -12.93
C GLY A 237 -2.21 -5.87 -13.25
N LYS A 238 -1.83 -5.71 -14.51
CA LYS A 238 -0.66 -4.91 -14.92
C LYS A 238 -0.86 -3.40 -14.79
N GLY A 239 -2.04 -2.95 -14.36
CA GLY A 239 -2.34 -1.54 -14.17
C GLY A 239 -3.62 -1.10 -14.86
N THR A 240 -3.60 0.04 -15.53
CA THR A 240 -4.74 0.64 -16.23
C THR A 240 -4.67 0.37 -17.74
N LEU A 241 -5.78 0.59 -18.44
CA LEU A 241 -5.78 0.52 -19.92
C LEU A 241 -4.99 1.64 -20.58
N GLY A 242 -4.69 2.73 -19.84
CA GLY A 242 -4.09 3.94 -20.41
C GLY A 242 -4.98 4.69 -21.41
N ARG A 243 -6.24 4.30 -21.54
CA ARG A 243 -7.29 4.88 -22.40
C ARG A 243 -8.66 4.51 -21.88
N PRO A 244 -9.74 5.21 -22.30
CA PRO A 244 -11.11 4.83 -21.97
C PRO A 244 -11.46 3.42 -22.47
N ILE A 245 -12.41 2.76 -21.78
CA ILE A 245 -12.98 1.47 -22.18
C ILE A 245 -13.74 1.65 -23.50
N GLN A 246 -13.44 0.80 -24.48
CA GLN A 246 -14.14 0.82 -25.77
C GLN A 246 -15.47 0.06 -25.68
N ARG A 247 -16.46 0.46 -26.50
CA ARG A 247 -17.77 -0.20 -26.55
C ARG A 247 -17.70 -1.71 -26.82
N SER A 248 -16.76 -2.16 -27.66
CA SER A 248 -16.49 -3.57 -27.93
C SER A 248 -15.98 -4.34 -26.69
N GLU A 249 -15.29 -3.67 -25.79
CA GLU A 249 -14.70 -4.28 -24.59
C GLU A 249 -15.75 -4.55 -23.50
N ILE A 250 -16.85 -3.78 -23.49
CA ILE A 250 -17.97 -4.00 -22.55
C ILE A 250 -18.60 -5.37 -22.78
N THR A 251 -18.72 -5.79 -24.05
CA THR A 251 -19.30 -7.08 -24.44
C THR A 251 -18.26 -8.17 -24.62
N GLN A 252 -16.98 -7.87 -24.42
CA GLN A 252 -15.91 -8.85 -24.56
C GLN A 252 -15.97 -9.88 -23.44
N ALA A 253 -16.06 -11.15 -23.83
CA ALA A 253 -16.09 -12.26 -22.89
C ALA A 253 -14.71 -12.48 -22.26
N THR A 254 -14.53 -11.99 -21.03
CA THR A 254 -13.43 -12.37 -20.14
C THR A 254 -13.99 -12.95 -18.85
N PRO A 255 -13.25 -13.80 -18.13
CA PRO A 255 -13.72 -14.35 -16.85
C PRO A 255 -14.03 -13.29 -15.79
N TYR A 256 -13.47 -12.10 -15.92
CA TYR A 256 -13.64 -11.00 -14.96
C TYR A 256 -14.73 -9.99 -15.36
N ASN A 257 -15.12 -9.92 -16.65
CA ASN A 257 -16.06 -8.91 -17.14
C ASN A 257 -17.46 -9.10 -16.56
N THR A 258 -17.81 -8.37 -15.52
CA THR A 258 -19.11 -8.46 -14.84
C THR A 258 -20.29 -7.85 -15.62
N TYR A 259 -20.06 -7.36 -16.84
CA TYR A 259 -21.12 -7.03 -17.81
C TYR A 259 -21.62 -8.27 -18.56
N VAL A 260 -20.82 -9.33 -18.65
CA VAL A 260 -21.15 -10.55 -19.39
C VAL A 260 -21.26 -11.79 -18.52
N ILE A 261 -20.55 -11.85 -17.39
CA ILE A 261 -20.68 -12.95 -16.44
C ILE A 261 -21.75 -12.68 -15.40
N ASP A 262 -22.35 -13.75 -14.86
CA ASP A 262 -23.28 -13.68 -13.75
C ASP A 262 -22.55 -13.89 -12.40
N GLY A 263 -22.93 -13.15 -11.37
CA GLY A 263 -22.32 -13.28 -10.05
C GLY A 263 -20.96 -12.61 -9.90
N LEU A 264 -20.13 -13.17 -9.02
CA LEU A 264 -18.76 -12.68 -8.75
C LEU A 264 -17.76 -13.17 -9.80
N PRO A 265 -16.73 -12.39 -10.14
CA PRO A 265 -15.60 -12.89 -10.94
C PRO A 265 -14.82 -13.96 -10.17
N PRO A 266 -13.92 -14.73 -10.87
CA PRO A 266 -13.22 -15.86 -10.27
C PRO A 266 -12.20 -15.49 -9.18
N GLY A 267 -11.83 -14.22 -9.08
CA GLY A 267 -10.87 -13.71 -8.11
C GLY A 267 -10.97 -12.20 -7.90
N PRO A 268 -10.23 -11.67 -6.94
CA PRO A 268 -10.13 -10.21 -6.71
C PRO A 268 -9.50 -9.49 -7.90
N ILE A 269 -9.82 -8.21 -8.06
CA ILE A 269 -9.28 -7.33 -9.10
C ILE A 269 -8.28 -6.30 -8.55
N ALA A 270 -8.10 -6.27 -7.24
CA ALA A 270 -7.17 -5.41 -6.51
C ALA A 270 -6.96 -5.95 -5.10
N ASN A 271 -6.06 -5.34 -4.34
CA ASN A 271 -5.92 -5.57 -2.92
C ASN A 271 -6.77 -4.54 -2.16
N PRO A 272 -7.90 -4.97 -1.56
CA PRO A 272 -8.77 -4.08 -0.82
C PRO A 272 -8.21 -3.73 0.55
N GLY A 273 -8.47 -2.51 1.02
CA GLY A 273 -8.21 -2.09 2.38
C GLY A 273 -9.24 -2.67 3.37
N ARG A 274 -8.94 -2.49 4.66
CA ARG A 274 -9.82 -2.94 5.76
C ARG A 274 -11.23 -2.39 5.63
N ALA A 275 -11.37 -1.12 5.26
CA ALA A 275 -12.66 -0.45 5.16
C ALA A 275 -13.58 -1.06 4.08
N ALA A 276 -13.02 -1.47 2.94
CA ALA A 276 -13.78 -2.15 1.90
C ALA A 276 -14.21 -3.56 2.32
N LEU A 277 -13.34 -4.30 3.03
CA LEU A 277 -13.68 -5.61 3.61
C LEU A 277 -14.84 -5.48 4.62
N GLU A 278 -14.77 -4.50 5.52
CA GLU A 278 -15.81 -4.23 6.52
C GLU A 278 -17.14 -3.79 5.88
N ALA A 279 -17.07 -2.99 4.82
CA ALA A 279 -18.25 -2.55 4.08
C ALA A 279 -19.00 -3.73 3.44
N VAL A 280 -18.27 -4.70 2.87
CA VAL A 280 -18.88 -5.92 2.31
C VAL A 280 -19.36 -6.87 3.40
N ALA A 281 -18.67 -6.95 4.52
CA ALA A 281 -19.07 -7.77 5.66
C ALA A 281 -20.35 -7.26 6.35
N LYS A 282 -20.57 -5.93 6.31
CA LYS A 282 -21.74 -5.26 6.89
C LYS A 282 -22.29 -4.20 5.93
N PRO A 283 -22.84 -4.63 4.78
CA PRO A 283 -23.36 -3.69 3.78
C PRO A 283 -24.56 -2.92 4.35
N LEU A 284 -24.71 -1.67 3.90
CA LEU A 284 -25.87 -0.88 4.26
C LEU A 284 -27.14 -1.50 3.66
N ALA A 285 -28.12 -1.79 4.51
CA ALA A 285 -29.39 -2.34 4.09
C ALA A 285 -30.22 -1.27 3.36
N THR A 286 -30.22 -1.31 2.03
CA THR A 286 -30.99 -0.44 1.15
C THR A 286 -31.74 -1.26 0.11
N LYS A 287 -32.52 -0.59 -0.74
CA LYS A 287 -33.11 -1.18 -1.95
C LYS A 287 -32.37 -0.71 -3.22
N ASP A 288 -31.30 0.06 -3.06
CA ASP A 288 -30.55 0.62 -4.19
C ASP A 288 -29.99 -0.50 -5.09
N LEU A 289 -30.15 -0.32 -6.40
CA LEU A 289 -29.66 -1.22 -7.43
C LEU A 289 -28.68 -0.55 -8.38
N TYR A 290 -28.63 0.78 -8.36
CA TYR A 290 -27.86 1.62 -9.27
C TYR A 290 -27.20 2.75 -8.52
N PHE A 291 -26.07 3.22 -9.03
CA PHE A 291 -25.43 4.46 -8.62
C PHE A 291 -24.75 5.11 -9.83
N VAL A 292 -24.54 6.40 -9.79
CA VAL A 292 -23.83 7.19 -10.79
C VAL A 292 -23.21 8.39 -10.09
N ALA A 293 -22.10 8.91 -10.60
CA ALA A 293 -21.46 10.11 -10.06
C ALA A 293 -22.47 11.28 -9.97
N ASP A 294 -22.39 12.06 -8.89
CA ASP A 294 -23.31 13.19 -8.64
C ASP A 294 -22.71 14.57 -8.95
N GLY A 295 -21.40 14.61 -9.29
CA GLY A 295 -20.66 15.83 -9.58
C GLY A 295 -20.02 16.50 -8.37
N THR A 296 -20.23 15.99 -7.16
CA THR A 296 -19.60 16.48 -5.92
C THR A 296 -18.41 15.63 -5.47
N GLY A 297 -18.11 14.55 -6.19
CA GLY A 297 -17.14 13.53 -5.86
C GLY A 297 -17.75 12.28 -5.22
N GLY A 298 -19.07 12.27 -5.01
CA GLY A 298 -19.88 11.13 -4.53
C GLY A 298 -20.80 10.58 -5.60
N HIS A 299 -21.82 9.79 -5.16
CA HIS A 299 -22.74 9.08 -6.03
C HIS A 299 -24.19 9.37 -5.69
N ALA A 300 -25.02 9.50 -6.74
CA ALA A 300 -26.47 9.47 -6.67
C ALA A 300 -26.95 8.02 -6.81
N PHE A 301 -27.59 7.49 -5.77
CA PHE A 301 -28.10 6.11 -5.72
C PHE A 301 -29.55 6.04 -6.19
N ALA A 302 -29.96 4.87 -6.71
CA ALA A 302 -31.30 4.66 -7.21
C ALA A 302 -31.77 3.21 -7.02
N GLU A 303 -33.07 3.03 -6.69
CA GLU A 303 -33.72 1.72 -6.58
C GLU A 303 -34.23 1.21 -7.93
N THR A 304 -34.53 2.11 -8.87
CA THR A 304 -35.14 1.77 -10.18
C THR A 304 -34.28 2.31 -11.33
N LEU A 305 -34.39 1.66 -12.49
CA LEU A 305 -33.69 2.09 -13.70
C LEU A 305 -34.14 3.50 -14.16
N ASP A 306 -35.45 3.82 -14.04
CA ASP A 306 -35.94 5.15 -14.39
C ASP A 306 -35.37 6.26 -13.53
N GLN A 307 -35.19 6.01 -12.24
CA GLN A 307 -34.53 6.95 -11.34
C GLN A 307 -33.04 7.08 -11.68
N HIS A 308 -32.39 5.96 -11.97
CA HIS A 308 -30.98 5.95 -12.41
C HIS A 308 -30.81 6.75 -13.71
N ASN A 309 -31.66 6.54 -14.72
CA ASN A 309 -31.60 7.27 -15.98
C ASN A 309 -31.75 8.79 -15.78
N ARG A 310 -32.61 9.22 -14.85
CA ARG A 310 -32.72 10.64 -14.48
C ARG A 310 -31.42 11.16 -13.84
N ASN A 311 -30.81 10.38 -12.96
CA ASN A 311 -29.54 10.73 -12.34
C ASN A 311 -28.40 10.82 -13.39
N VAL A 312 -28.33 9.87 -14.33
CA VAL A 312 -27.38 9.89 -15.45
C VAL A 312 -27.57 11.13 -16.32
N ALA A 313 -28.83 11.49 -16.66
CA ALA A 313 -29.11 12.70 -17.43
C ALA A 313 -28.64 13.96 -16.69
N ARG A 314 -28.87 14.03 -15.38
CA ARG A 314 -28.37 15.12 -14.53
C ARG A 314 -26.83 15.17 -14.50
N TRP A 315 -26.17 14.03 -14.32
CA TRP A 315 -24.72 13.92 -14.34
C TRP A 315 -24.13 14.47 -15.66
N ARG A 316 -24.67 14.02 -16.81
CA ARG A 316 -24.24 14.51 -18.14
C ARG A 316 -24.37 16.03 -18.28
N GLN A 317 -25.40 16.66 -17.70
CA GLN A 317 -25.56 18.12 -17.69
C GLN A 317 -24.48 18.82 -16.85
N ILE A 318 -24.15 18.26 -15.68
CA ILE A 318 -23.10 18.78 -14.80
C ILE A 318 -21.73 18.67 -15.49
N GLU A 319 -21.45 17.54 -16.10
CA GLU A 319 -20.22 17.28 -16.86
C GLU A 319 -20.10 18.25 -18.04
N ALA A 320 -21.12 18.38 -18.87
CA ALA A 320 -21.16 19.30 -20.02
C ALA A 320 -21.02 20.77 -19.60
N SER A 321 -21.42 21.14 -18.38
CA SER A 321 -21.26 22.51 -17.86
C SER A 321 -19.87 22.80 -17.32
N GLY A 322 -18.93 21.82 -17.33
CA GLY A 322 -17.57 21.95 -16.76
C GLY A 322 -17.56 22.13 -15.24
N ARG A 323 -18.67 21.87 -14.54
CA ARG A 323 -18.80 21.97 -13.08
C ARG A 323 -18.46 20.68 -12.35
N ALA A 324 -18.24 19.59 -13.09
CA ALA A 324 -17.86 18.33 -12.50
C ALA A 324 -16.46 18.43 -11.87
N SER A 325 -16.37 18.19 -10.59
CA SER A 325 -15.09 18.12 -9.87
C SER A 325 -14.39 16.77 -10.02
N THR A 326 -15.03 15.81 -10.70
CA THR A 326 -14.52 14.45 -10.93
C THR A 326 -14.28 14.24 -12.42
N PRO A 327 -13.16 13.67 -12.83
CA PRO A 327 -12.97 13.17 -14.18
C PRO A 327 -14.03 12.10 -14.46
N ALA A 328 -14.62 12.15 -15.66
CA ALA A 328 -15.64 11.20 -16.08
C ALA A 328 -15.07 9.78 -16.05
N VAL A 329 -15.60 8.94 -15.18
CA VAL A 329 -15.68 7.51 -15.49
C VAL A 329 -16.73 7.41 -16.58
N ASP A 330 -16.36 6.96 -17.78
CA ASP A 330 -17.30 6.75 -18.87
C ASP A 330 -18.36 5.74 -18.42
N HIS A 331 -19.48 6.24 -17.90
CA HIS A 331 -20.67 5.42 -17.67
C HIS A 331 -21.27 5.10 -19.04
N ILE A 332 -20.91 3.93 -19.53
CA ILE A 332 -21.54 3.38 -20.72
C ILE A 332 -22.88 2.83 -20.27
N GLU A 333 -23.93 3.34 -20.90
CA GLU A 333 -25.30 2.86 -20.70
C GLU A 333 -25.32 1.34 -20.86
N PRO A 334 -25.82 0.56 -19.87
CA PRO A 334 -25.99 -0.87 -20.06
C PRO A 334 -26.86 -1.11 -21.30
N PRO A 335 -26.55 -2.12 -22.13
CA PRO A 335 -27.40 -2.48 -23.23
C PRO A 335 -28.82 -2.66 -22.70
N LYS A 336 -29.81 -2.03 -23.34
CA LYS A 336 -31.23 -2.22 -23.00
C LYS A 336 -31.48 -3.72 -23.00
N ASP A 337 -32.03 -4.24 -21.90
CA ASP A 337 -32.56 -5.59 -21.82
C ASP A 337 -33.71 -5.68 -22.83
N GLU A 338 -33.38 -6.05 -24.07
CA GLU A 338 -34.38 -6.43 -25.06
C GLU A 338 -34.91 -7.80 -24.64
N THR A 339 -36.02 -7.77 -23.93
CA THR A 339 -36.89 -8.91 -23.81
C THR A 339 -37.18 -9.43 -25.22
N ARG A 340 -36.74 -10.63 -25.46
CA ARG A 340 -37.14 -11.65 -26.43
C ARG A 340 -38.35 -11.26 -27.26
N GLY A 341 -38.17 -11.02 -28.57
CA GLY A 341 -39.23 -11.04 -29.54
C GLY A 341 -38.95 -10.25 -30.80
N GLU A 342 -38.74 -10.97 -31.85
CA GLU A 342 -39.03 -10.69 -33.26
C GLU A 342 -37.88 -10.36 -34.22
N ALA A 343 -37.98 -11.06 -35.34
CA ALA A 343 -36.99 -11.27 -36.40
C ALA A 343 -36.69 -10.00 -37.22
N ALA A 344 -35.52 -10.05 -37.87
CA ALA A 344 -34.94 -9.05 -38.77
C ALA A 344 -35.84 -8.66 -39.98
N PRO A 345 -35.56 -7.50 -40.59
CA PRO A 345 -35.09 -7.60 -42.00
C PRO A 345 -33.84 -6.75 -42.31
N THR A 346 -33.09 -7.30 -43.22
CA THR A 346 -31.90 -6.87 -43.94
C THR A 346 -32.10 -5.59 -44.76
N GLY A 347 -31.03 -4.72 -44.79
CA GLY A 347 -30.85 -3.71 -45.84
C GLY A 347 -29.61 -2.84 -45.60
N PRO A 348 -28.73 -2.63 -46.55
CA PRO A 348 -27.46 -1.94 -46.39
C PRO A 348 -27.62 -0.40 -46.59
N GLY A 349 -27.00 0.37 -45.72
CA GLY A 349 -26.97 1.81 -45.85
C GLY A 349 -25.67 2.42 -45.29
N ASP A 350 -25.01 3.12 -46.13
CA ASP A 350 -23.74 3.81 -46.07
C ASP A 350 -23.28 4.36 -44.72
N VAL A 351 -22.04 3.97 -44.36
CA VAL A 351 -21.30 4.55 -43.21
C VAL A 351 -20.38 5.65 -43.75
N GLN A 352 -20.76 6.89 -43.54
CA GLN A 352 -19.83 8.02 -43.64
C GLN A 352 -18.88 8.03 -42.43
N ARG A 353 -17.61 7.79 -42.70
CA ARG A 353 -16.49 7.97 -41.77
C ARG A 353 -16.28 9.44 -41.46
N THR A 354 -16.60 9.89 -40.27
CA THR A 354 -16.02 11.09 -39.68
C THR A 354 -14.84 10.67 -38.80
N VAL A 355 -13.65 11.01 -39.26
CA VAL A 355 -12.40 10.85 -38.48
C VAL A 355 -12.40 11.94 -37.42
N ALA A 356 -12.65 11.59 -36.16
CA ALA A 356 -12.37 12.47 -35.03
C ALA A 356 -10.89 12.34 -34.67
N GLN A 357 -10.19 13.46 -34.74
CA GLN A 357 -8.80 13.60 -34.30
C GLN A 357 -8.68 13.24 -32.82
N GLY A 358 -7.81 12.28 -32.53
CA GLY A 358 -7.50 11.83 -31.19
C GLY A 358 -6.82 12.92 -30.37
N ASN A 359 -7.38 13.22 -29.23
CA ASN A 359 -6.74 14.01 -28.19
C ASN A 359 -5.94 13.00 -27.34
N ASN A 360 -4.61 13.00 -27.49
CA ASN A 360 -3.68 12.20 -26.70
C ASN A 360 -3.57 12.80 -25.27
N GLY A 361 -4.55 12.54 -24.42
CA GLY A 361 -4.44 12.74 -22.98
C GLY A 361 -3.88 11.46 -22.33
N PRO A 362 -3.15 11.55 -21.22
CA PRO A 362 -2.67 10.37 -20.49
C PRO A 362 -3.85 9.53 -19.98
N GLY A 363 -3.71 8.22 -20.08
CA GLY A 363 -4.71 7.26 -19.65
C GLY A 363 -5.08 7.38 -18.19
N PHE A 364 -6.30 7.02 -17.89
CA PHE A 364 -6.98 7.33 -16.64
C PHE A 364 -7.16 6.07 -15.77
N ASP A 365 -6.58 6.07 -14.54
CA ASP A 365 -6.94 5.18 -13.44
C ASP A 365 -8.17 5.78 -12.73
N ALA A 366 -9.10 4.98 -12.22
CA ALA A 366 -10.29 5.45 -11.50
C ALA A 366 -9.99 6.31 -10.26
N SER A 367 -8.76 6.27 -9.75
CA SER A 367 -8.24 7.14 -8.69
C SER A 367 -7.49 8.36 -9.24
N GLU A 368 -7.06 8.34 -10.52
CA GLU A 368 -6.24 9.37 -11.16
C GLU A 368 -7.00 10.70 -11.23
N GLY A 369 -6.40 11.76 -10.69
CA GLY A 369 -6.98 13.10 -10.69
C GLY A 369 -7.98 13.40 -9.57
N LYS A 370 -8.38 12.43 -8.74
CA LYS A 370 -9.17 12.70 -7.53
C LYS A 370 -8.31 13.38 -6.47
N ALA A 371 -8.92 14.18 -5.59
CA ALA A 371 -8.23 14.77 -4.43
C ALA A 371 -7.56 13.72 -3.53
N PHE A 372 -7.96 12.47 -3.68
CA PHE A 372 -7.47 11.28 -2.98
C PHE A 372 -6.57 10.37 -3.80
N ASP A 373 -6.18 10.76 -5.02
CA ASP A 373 -5.20 9.99 -5.76
C ASP A 373 -3.86 10.00 -5.01
N PRO A 374 -3.48 8.90 -4.34
CA PRO A 374 -2.24 8.83 -3.56
C PRO A 374 -1.00 8.85 -4.47
N LEU A 375 -1.20 8.69 -5.79
CA LEU A 375 -0.15 8.72 -6.82
C LEU A 375 -0.08 10.07 -7.53
N ARG A 376 -1.01 10.98 -7.25
CA ARG A 376 -1.01 12.33 -7.81
C ARG A 376 0.27 13.06 -7.38
N ASN A 377 1.12 13.40 -8.35
CA ASN A 377 2.46 13.99 -8.17
C ASN A 377 3.54 13.04 -7.63
N THR A 378 3.36 11.74 -7.65
CA THR A 378 4.42 10.77 -7.36
C THR A 378 4.94 10.14 -8.64
N THR A 379 6.20 9.69 -8.62
CA THR A 379 6.86 9.02 -9.75
C THR A 379 6.40 7.58 -9.98
N TYR A 380 5.28 7.15 -9.38
CA TYR A 380 4.82 5.75 -9.33
C TYR A 380 3.62 5.44 -10.24
N ASP A 381 3.21 6.37 -11.08
CA ASP A 381 2.27 6.09 -12.16
C ASP A 381 2.96 5.21 -13.22
N LEU A 382 2.61 3.93 -13.23
CA LEU A 382 3.15 2.95 -14.20
C LEU A 382 2.78 3.27 -15.65
N ASN A 383 1.85 4.18 -15.88
CA ASN A 383 1.44 4.64 -17.22
C ASN A 383 2.15 5.94 -17.62
N SER A 384 2.84 6.59 -16.70
CA SER A 384 3.63 7.79 -17.02
C SER A 384 4.93 7.42 -17.72
N PRO A 385 5.26 8.02 -18.88
CA PRO A 385 6.56 7.84 -19.52
C PRO A 385 7.75 8.26 -18.64
N LYS A 386 7.49 8.92 -17.49
CA LYS A 386 8.51 9.27 -16.50
C LYS A 386 8.78 8.15 -15.49
N THR A 387 7.85 7.20 -15.33
CA THR A 387 7.95 6.11 -14.35
C THR A 387 8.36 4.78 -14.94
N VAL A 388 8.15 4.57 -16.23
CA VAL A 388 8.56 3.34 -16.91
C VAL A 388 9.97 3.51 -17.46
N PRO A 389 10.98 2.76 -16.97
CA PRO A 389 12.31 2.79 -17.56
C PRO A 389 12.24 2.46 -19.05
N PRO A 390 12.99 3.16 -19.93
CA PRO A 390 12.98 2.94 -21.38
C PRO A 390 13.22 1.48 -21.82
N ALA A 391 13.84 0.67 -20.96
CA ALA A 391 14.10 -0.75 -21.19
C ALA A 391 12.84 -1.64 -21.15
N LEU A 392 11.76 -1.21 -20.51
CA LEU A 392 10.49 -1.97 -20.41
C LEU A 392 9.47 -1.57 -21.49
N LEU A 393 9.71 -0.47 -22.20
CA LEU A 393 8.87 -0.02 -23.31
C LEU A 393 9.19 -0.71 -24.65
N LYS A 394 10.21 -1.59 -24.70
CA LYS A 394 10.67 -2.29 -25.92
C LYS A 394 10.37 -3.79 -25.92
N ARG A 395 9.23 -4.21 -25.36
CA ARG A 395 8.76 -5.59 -25.59
C ARG A 395 7.29 -5.63 -25.98
#